data_a05100f1ff48481bf396cd7b097e9f6a
#
_entry.id   a05100f1ff48481bf396cd7b097e9f6a
#
_cell.length_a   1.000
_cell.length_b   1.000
_cell.length_c   1.000
_cell.angle_alpha   90.00
_cell.angle_beta   90.00
_cell.angle_gamma   90.00
#
_symmetry.space_group_name_H-M   'P 1'
#
loop_
_entity.id
_entity.type
_entity.pdbx_description
1 polymer ?
#
loop_
_entity_poly.entity_id
_entity_poly.type
_entity_poly.pdbx_seq_one_letter_code
_entity_poly.pdbx_strand_id
1 'polypeptide(L)' 'SMPADKMAETLGFELPVQRAYETVAGFVLSHLDHLPVTGECIDDLGWRFEVVDMDGRRVDKILATRLPDLKRLD' A
#
# COMPACT_ATOMS: atom_id res chain seq x y z
N SER A 1 5.20 -9.78 7.19
CA SER A 1 4.33 -8.73 6.65
C SER A 1 2.86 -9.13 6.77
N MET A 2 2.01 -8.17 7.01
CA MET A 2 0.57 -8.40 7.11
C MET A 2 0.04 -8.93 5.78
N PRO A 3 -0.89 -9.92 5.80
CA PRO A 3 -1.58 -10.34 4.59
C PRO A 3 -2.38 -9.20 3.96
N ALA A 4 -2.38 -9.14 2.63
CA ALA A 4 -3.11 -8.10 1.90
C ALA A 4 -4.62 -8.16 2.17
N ASP A 5 -5.19 -9.36 2.32
CA ASP A 5 -6.61 -9.51 2.65
C ASP A 5 -6.96 -8.89 4.00
N LYS A 6 -6.06 -8.99 4.98
CA LYS A 6 -6.25 -8.38 6.29
C LYS A 6 -6.23 -6.86 6.21
N MET A 7 -5.33 -6.30 5.40
CA MET A 7 -5.30 -4.87 5.13
C MET A 7 -6.61 -4.40 4.52
N ALA A 8 -7.08 -5.09 3.49
CA ALA A 8 -8.31 -4.73 2.79
C ALA A 8 -9.51 -4.75 3.73
N GLU A 9 -9.61 -5.77 4.57
CA GLU A 9 -10.66 -5.88 5.58
C GLU A 9 -10.58 -4.73 6.58
N THR A 10 -9.39 -4.44 7.08
CA THR A 10 -9.18 -3.40 8.08
C THR A 10 -9.49 -2.01 7.54
N LEU A 11 -9.08 -1.71 6.30
CA LEU A 11 -9.25 -0.39 5.69
C LEU A 11 -10.57 -0.24 4.93
N GLY A 12 -11.29 -1.33 4.70
CA GLY A 12 -12.63 -1.29 4.11
C GLY A 12 -12.66 -1.19 2.60
N PHE A 13 -11.74 -1.83 1.90
CA PHE A 13 -11.78 -1.88 0.45
C PHE A 13 -11.63 -3.31 -0.05
N GLU A 14 -11.87 -3.51 -1.35
CA GLU A 14 -11.75 -4.80 -2.00
C GLU A 14 -10.50 -4.85 -2.86
N LEU A 15 -9.84 -6.00 -2.88
CA LEU A 15 -8.71 -6.27 -3.76
C LEU A 15 -9.16 -7.19 -4.89
N PRO A 16 -8.47 -7.14 -6.06
CA PRO A 16 -8.73 -8.10 -7.12
C PRO A 16 -8.56 -9.53 -6.61
N VAL A 17 -9.44 -10.43 -7.05
CA VAL A 17 -9.34 -11.85 -6.69
C VAL A 17 -8.06 -12.44 -7.24
N GLN A 18 -7.75 -12.15 -8.52
CA GLN A 18 -6.49 -12.56 -9.13
C GLN A 18 -5.48 -11.42 -9.03
N ARG A 19 -4.39 -11.67 -8.32
CA ARG A 19 -3.32 -10.70 -8.13
C ARG A 19 -2.01 -11.39 -7.85
N ALA A 20 -0.90 -10.68 -8.15
CA ALA A 20 0.44 -11.24 -8.03
C ALA A 20 1.06 -11.09 -6.64
N TYR A 21 0.30 -10.58 -5.66
CA TYR A 21 0.79 -10.35 -4.29
C TYR A 21 -0.20 -10.92 -3.27
N GLU A 22 0.32 -11.29 -2.10
CA GLU A 22 -0.50 -11.79 -1.00
C GLU A 22 -0.26 -11.02 0.30
N THR A 23 0.74 -10.12 0.31
CA THR A 23 1.09 -9.33 1.50
C THR A 23 0.97 -7.84 1.20
N VAL A 24 0.89 -7.02 2.27
CA VAL A 24 0.89 -5.56 2.13
C VAL A 24 2.17 -5.07 1.48
N ALA A 25 3.31 -5.65 1.85
CA ALA A 25 4.59 -5.33 1.20
C ALA A 25 4.53 -5.61 -0.30
N GLY A 26 4.01 -6.78 -0.69
CA GLY A 26 3.85 -7.13 -2.09
C GLY A 26 2.88 -6.21 -2.82
N PHE A 27 1.80 -5.79 -2.16
CA PHE A 27 0.86 -4.81 -2.71
C PHE A 27 1.57 -3.49 -3.04
N VAL A 28 2.37 -2.97 -2.11
CA VAL A 28 3.13 -1.73 -2.35
C VAL A 28 4.13 -1.92 -3.48
N LEU A 29 4.88 -3.03 -3.46
CA LEU A 29 5.88 -3.33 -4.50
C LEU A 29 5.25 -3.45 -5.89
N SER A 30 4.00 -3.91 -5.99
CA SER A 30 3.31 -4.04 -7.27
C SER A 30 3.06 -2.69 -7.94
N HIS A 31 3.14 -1.59 -7.21
CA HIS A 31 2.96 -0.22 -7.70
C HIS A 31 4.29 0.44 -8.10
N LEU A 32 5.40 -0.24 -7.90
CA LEU A 32 6.73 0.32 -8.11
C LEU A 32 7.51 -0.52 -9.11
N ASP A 33 8.43 0.10 -9.81
CA ASP A 33 9.36 -0.57 -10.71
C ASP A 33 10.78 -0.66 -10.12
N HIS A 34 10.89 -0.40 -8.83
CA HIS A 34 12.17 -0.38 -8.11
C HIS A 34 11.95 -0.77 -6.66
N LEU A 35 13.04 -1.11 -5.96
CA LEU A 35 13.02 -1.34 -4.53
C LEU A 35 12.80 -0.02 -3.81
N PRO A 36 11.77 0.10 -2.95
CA PRO A 36 11.50 1.36 -2.28
C PRO A 36 12.56 1.72 -1.25
N VAL A 37 12.61 3.02 -0.93
CA VAL A 37 13.37 3.53 0.21
C VAL A 37 12.39 4.01 1.28
N THR A 38 12.87 4.11 2.52
CA THR A 38 12.07 4.66 3.61
C THR A 38 11.57 6.05 3.27
N GLY A 39 10.30 6.29 3.49
CA GLY A 39 9.63 7.56 3.15
C GLY A 39 8.91 7.54 1.82
N GLU A 40 9.15 6.54 1.00
CA GLU A 40 8.48 6.44 -0.30
C GLU A 40 7.01 6.07 -0.13
N CYS A 41 6.14 6.70 -0.93
CA CYS A 41 4.69 6.52 -0.84
C CYS A 41 4.11 6.06 -2.16
N ILE A 42 3.01 5.31 -2.08
CA ILE A 42 2.12 5.07 -3.20
C ILE A 42 0.70 5.44 -2.78
N ASP A 43 -0.10 5.92 -3.74
CA ASP A 43 -1.51 6.25 -3.51
C ASP A 43 -2.37 5.30 -4.31
N ASP A 44 -3.31 4.63 -3.64
CA ASP A 44 -4.26 3.74 -4.29
C ASP A 44 -5.46 3.52 -3.37
N LEU A 45 -6.61 3.25 -3.96
CA LEU A 45 -7.83 2.84 -3.26
C LEU A 45 -8.29 3.86 -2.20
N GLY A 46 -7.94 5.14 -2.38
CA GLY A 46 -8.31 6.21 -1.46
C GLY A 46 -7.35 6.34 -0.27
N TRP A 47 -6.23 5.67 -0.30
CA TRP A 47 -5.24 5.67 0.78
C TRP A 47 -3.85 5.98 0.26
N ARG A 48 -3.03 6.56 1.13
CA ARG A 48 -1.59 6.69 0.91
C ARG A 48 -0.87 5.70 1.78
N PHE A 49 0.00 4.91 1.16
CA PHE A 49 0.80 3.90 1.84
C PHE A 49 2.25 4.36 1.82
N GLU A 50 2.78 4.63 3.01
CA GLU A 50 4.17 5.08 3.17
C GLU A 50 5.02 3.95 3.72
N VAL A 51 6.18 3.71 3.11
CA VAL A 51 7.18 2.79 3.65
C VAL A 51 7.88 3.50 4.80
N VAL A 52 7.58 3.11 6.04
CA VAL A 52 8.15 3.78 7.22
C VAL A 52 9.36 3.06 7.78
N ASP A 53 9.53 1.79 7.41
CA ASP A 53 10.70 1.01 7.84
C ASP A 53 11.05 -0.06 6.83
N MET A 54 12.35 -0.23 6.60
CA MET A 54 12.91 -1.27 5.75
C MET A 54 13.84 -2.16 6.58
N ASP A 55 13.78 -3.46 6.35
CA ASP A 55 14.72 -4.42 6.91
C ASP A 55 15.58 -4.94 5.76
N GLY A 56 16.72 -4.28 5.54
CA GLY A 56 17.54 -4.54 4.36
C GLY A 56 16.76 -4.27 3.08
N ARG A 57 16.53 -5.29 2.27
CA ARG A 57 15.77 -5.18 1.01
C ARG A 57 14.28 -5.51 1.18
N ARG A 58 13.82 -5.68 2.40
CA ARG A 58 12.43 -6.05 2.69
C ARG A 58 11.68 -4.87 3.29
N VAL A 59 10.47 -4.63 2.79
CA VAL A 59 9.56 -3.65 3.38
C VAL A 59 9.05 -4.24 4.70
N ASP A 60 9.35 -3.56 5.81
CA ASP A 60 8.99 -4.06 7.15
C ASP A 60 7.71 -3.43 7.68
N LYS A 61 7.57 -2.12 7.57
CA LYS A 61 6.41 -1.40 8.10
C LYS A 61 5.87 -0.41 7.09
N ILE A 62 4.54 -0.36 7.01
CA ILE A 62 3.82 0.53 6.11
C ILE A 62 2.76 1.26 6.92
N LEU A 63 2.70 2.58 6.75
CA LEU A 63 1.68 3.43 7.35
C LEU A 63 0.66 3.79 6.27
N ALA A 64 -0.61 3.50 6.54
CA ALA A 64 -1.71 3.87 5.65
C ALA A 64 -2.41 5.11 6.20
N THR A 65 -2.54 6.14 5.35
CA THR A 65 -3.24 7.36 5.68
C THR A 65 -4.36 7.57 4.67
N ARG A 66 -5.58 7.84 5.16
CA ARG A 66 -6.70 8.08 4.27
C ARG A 66 -6.49 9.40 3.53
N LEU A 67 -6.65 9.37 2.21
CA LEU A 67 -6.58 10.56 1.38
C LEU A 67 -7.88 11.34 1.50
N PRO A 68 -7.83 12.70 1.43
CA PRO A 68 -9.05 13.49 1.45
C PRO A 68 -9.92 13.21 0.23
N ASP A 69 -11.26 13.29 0.42
CA ASP A 69 -12.22 13.14 -0.65
C ASP A 69 -12.28 14.45 -1.46
N LEU A 70 -11.45 14.53 -2.49
CA LEU A 70 -11.35 15.73 -3.32
C LEU A 70 -12.40 15.68 -4.44
N LYS A 71 -13.19 16.75 -4.54
CA LYS A 71 -14.16 16.90 -5.60
C LYS A 71 -13.60 17.81 -6.69
N ARG A 72 -13.72 17.37 -7.92
CA ARG A 72 -13.35 18.18 -9.08
C ARG A 72 -14.57 19.00 -9.51
N LEU A 73 -14.38 20.30 -9.64
CA LEU A 73 -15.47 21.24 -9.89
C LEU A 73 -15.37 21.95 -11.24
N ASP A 74 -14.73 21.37 -12.20
CA ASP A 74 -14.58 21.97 -13.54
C ASP A 74 -15.63 21.50 -14.54
#